data_3c3d0b715d8ac94b7f63059e2f9aaff0
#
_entry.id   3c3d0b715d8ac94b7f63059e2f9aaff0
#
_cell.length_a   1.000
_cell.length_b   1.000
_cell.length_c   1.000
_cell.angle_alpha   90.00
_cell.angle_beta   90.00
_cell.angle_gamma   90.00
#
_symmetry.space_group_name_H-M   'P 1'
#
loop_
_entity.id
_entity.type
_entity.pdbx_description
1 polymer ?
#
loop_
_entity_poly.entity_id
_entity_poly.type
_entity_poly.pdbx_seq_one_letter_code
_entity_poly.pdbx_strand_id
1 'polypeptide(L)'
;MTTLPPHVSVDIKYDLPLARAYQSKHRTGLRRRLTHWRENQLARRALRLAGDPQSVLDMPCGAGRFWPMLAEQPQRRLLAGDNSLAMIETACAGADPALLARFESVRELDAFALDLPDGAVEHVLCMRLLHHFPDAADSARLLAQLHRVARRSVTVSLWVDGNRQAQRRARADARRARAQWSRRVVPRATVEAEFAAAGFRVRRHFDVLPGWSMWRLYLLDKR
;
A
#
# COMPACT_ATOMS: atom_id res chain seq x y z
N MET A 1 -35.15 5.54 -5.74
CA MET A 1 -33.90 5.63 -6.51
C MET A 1 -33.08 6.77 -5.93
N THR A 2 -32.20 6.46 -4.99
CA THR A 2 -31.36 7.45 -4.34
C THR A 2 -30.03 7.48 -5.09
N THR A 3 -29.83 8.54 -5.88
CA THR A 3 -28.57 8.77 -6.58
C THR A 3 -27.49 9.06 -5.58
N LEU A 4 -26.46 8.21 -5.51
CA LEU A 4 -25.23 8.45 -4.76
C LEU A 4 -24.55 9.73 -5.29
N PRO A 5 -23.99 10.58 -4.41
CA PRO A 5 -23.29 11.78 -4.84
C PRO A 5 -22.04 11.43 -5.68
N PRO A 6 -21.64 12.31 -6.62
CA PRO A 6 -20.50 12.07 -7.48
C PRO A 6 -19.23 11.90 -6.64
N HIS A 7 -18.54 10.78 -6.84
CA HIS A 7 -17.28 10.47 -6.21
C HIS A 7 -16.25 11.57 -6.51
N VAL A 8 -15.71 12.20 -5.49
CA VAL A 8 -14.40 12.82 -5.57
C VAL A 8 -13.39 11.65 -5.61
N SER A 9 -13.20 11.06 -6.78
CA SER A 9 -12.04 10.22 -7.00
C SER A 9 -10.84 11.11 -6.73
N VAL A 10 -10.04 10.76 -5.71
CA VAL A 10 -8.70 11.33 -5.58
C VAL A 10 -7.91 10.75 -6.75
N ASP A 11 -8.15 11.32 -7.92
CA ASP A 11 -7.43 11.02 -9.15
C ASP A 11 -6.00 11.56 -8.98
N ILE A 12 -5.18 10.82 -8.23
CA ILE A 12 -3.74 11.01 -8.25
C ILE A 12 -3.28 10.36 -9.57
N LYS A 13 -3.70 10.94 -10.69
CA LYS A 13 -3.18 10.57 -12.01
C LYS A 13 -1.75 11.08 -12.07
N TYR A 14 -0.82 10.19 -11.84
CA TYR A 14 0.57 10.44 -12.19
C TYR A 14 0.67 10.45 -13.71
N ASP A 15 1.03 11.59 -14.30
CA ASP A 15 1.47 11.64 -15.69
C ASP A 15 2.89 11.02 -15.82
N LEU A 16 3.30 10.65 -17.02
CA LEU A 16 4.60 10.02 -17.28
C LEU A 16 5.81 10.79 -16.72
N PRO A 17 5.90 12.14 -16.85
CA PRO A 17 6.97 12.92 -16.24
C PRO A 17 6.99 12.81 -14.72
N LEU A 18 5.84 12.83 -14.06
CA LEU A 18 5.72 12.74 -12.61
C LEU A 18 6.03 11.31 -12.10
N ALA A 19 5.61 10.28 -12.83
CA ALA A 19 5.92 8.88 -12.53
C ALA A 19 7.42 8.58 -12.64
N ARG A 20 8.09 9.07 -13.70
CA ARG A 20 9.55 8.98 -13.86
C ARG A 20 10.30 9.76 -12.79
N ALA A 21 9.83 10.97 -12.47
CA ALA A 21 10.38 11.77 -11.37
C ALA A 21 10.19 11.07 -10.00
N TYR A 22 9.08 10.36 -9.81
CA TYR A 22 8.85 9.55 -8.60
C TYR A 22 9.86 8.41 -8.50
N GLN A 23 10.12 7.68 -9.59
CA GLN A 23 11.12 6.60 -9.64
C GLN A 23 12.53 7.14 -9.37
N SER A 24 12.96 8.21 -10.04
CA SER A 24 14.27 8.84 -9.85
C SER A 24 14.45 9.39 -8.43
N LYS A 25 13.41 10.04 -7.87
CA LYS A 25 13.42 10.54 -6.49
C LYS A 25 13.62 9.42 -5.46
N HIS A 26 13.16 8.20 -5.71
CA HIS A 26 13.35 7.08 -4.78
C HIS A 26 14.72 6.41 -4.92
N ARG A 27 15.42 6.60 -6.03
CA ARG A 27 16.79 6.13 -6.24
C ARG A 27 17.85 7.10 -5.69
N THR A 28 17.53 8.38 -5.50
CA THR A 28 18.45 9.42 -5.03
C THR A 28 18.23 9.75 -3.55
N GLY A 29 19.31 9.71 -2.77
CA GLY A 29 19.35 10.08 -1.35
C GLY A 29 19.39 8.91 -0.38
N LEU A 30 20.42 8.88 0.47
CA LEU A 30 20.72 7.81 1.43
C LEU A 30 19.54 7.49 2.35
N ARG A 31 18.83 8.49 2.84
CA ARG A 31 17.65 8.29 3.72
C ARG A 31 16.52 7.53 3.02
N ARG A 32 16.26 7.81 1.73
CA ARG A 32 15.20 7.13 0.98
C ARG A 32 15.58 5.70 0.68
N ARG A 33 16.85 5.44 0.33
CA ARG A 33 17.37 4.08 0.13
C ARG A 33 17.26 3.25 1.41
N LEU A 34 17.63 3.82 2.57
CA LEU A 34 17.48 3.15 3.87
C LEU A 34 16.01 2.88 4.22
N THR A 35 15.12 3.86 3.99
CA THR A 35 13.68 3.66 4.23
C THR A 35 13.13 2.56 3.33
N HIS A 36 13.47 2.58 2.04
CA HIS A 36 13.06 1.55 1.09
C HIS A 36 13.60 0.16 1.46
N TRP A 37 14.89 0.07 1.78
CA TRP A 37 15.49 -1.16 2.28
C TRP A 37 14.74 -1.67 3.52
N ARG A 38 14.48 -0.80 4.49
CA ARG A 38 13.76 -1.17 5.71
C ARG A 38 12.34 -1.64 5.43
N GLU A 39 11.60 -0.96 4.56
CA GLU A 39 10.25 -1.38 4.15
C GLU A 39 10.26 -2.77 3.50
N ASN A 40 11.24 -3.04 2.62
CA ASN A 40 11.40 -4.38 2.02
C ASN A 40 11.67 -5.45 3.09
N GLN A 41 12.55 -5.18 4.08
CA GLN A 41 12.81 -6.11 5.16
C GLN A 41 11.55 -6.40 5.99
N LEU A 42 10.73 -5.37 6.26
CA LEU A 42 9.49 -5.52 7.01
C LEU A 42 8.42 -6.25 6.20
N ALA A 43 8.27 -5.94 4.92
CA ALA A 43 7.35 -6.63 4.02
C ALA A 43 7.73 -8.11 3.87
N ARG A 44 9.02 -8.42 3.67
CA ARG A 44 9.54 -9.80 3.65
C ARG A 44 9.23 -10.55 4.95
N ARG A 45 9.41 -9.87 6.10
CA ARG A 45 9.07 -10.46 7.41
C ARG A 45 7.56 -10.70 7.54
N ALA A 46 6.73 -9.79 7.05
CA ALA A 46 5.28 -9.95 7.03
C ALA A 46 4.86 -11.16 6.19
N LEU A 47 5.41 -11.31 4.98
CA LEU A 47 5.15 -12.47 4.11
C LEU A 47 5.54 -13.79 4.77
N ARG A 48 6.72 -13.87 5.40
CA ARG A 48 7.14 -15.07 6.15
C ARG A 48 6.16 -15.39 7.28
N LEU A 49 5.74 -14.40 8.06
CA LEU A 49 4.75 -14.60 9.12
C LEU A 49 3.36 -14.93 8.59
N ALA A 50 3.03 -14.52 7.37
CA ALA A 50 1.81 -14.93 6.66
C ALA A 50 1.87 -16.39 6.16
N GLY A 51 3.00 -17.08 6.33
CA GLY A 51 3.23 -18.46 5.90
C GLY A 51 3.75 -18.57 4.48
N ASP A 52 4.53 -17.59 4.03
CA ASP A 52 5.12 -17.52 2.69
C ASP A 52 4.09 -17.81 1.57
N PRO A 53 3.09 -16.92 1.39
CA PRO A 53 1.97 -17.14 0.48
C PRO A 53 2.44 -17.45 -0.95
N GLN A 54 1.77 -18.43 -1.58
CA GLN A 54 2.10 -18.89 -2.92
C GLN A 54 1.53 -17.99 -4.02
N SER A 55 0.61 -17.09 -3.69
CA SER A 55 0.12 -16.08 -4.62
C SER A 55 -0.01 -14.72 -3.92
N VAL A 56 0.53 -13.68 -4.57
CA VAL A 56 0.56 -12.31 -4.03
C VAL A 56 0.13 -11.32 -5.09
N LEU A 57 -0.75 -10.40 -4.70
CA LEU A 57 -1.07 -9.18 -5.46
C LEU A 57 -0.34 -7.99 -4.83
N ASP A 58 0.46 -7.27 -5.62
CA ASP A 58 1.03 -5.96 -5.25
C ASP A 58 0.08 -4.86 -5.75
N MET A 59 -0.66 -4.21 -4.82
CA MET A 59 -1.67 -3.20 -5.15
C MET A 59 -1.72 -2.09 -4.08
N PRO A 60 -1.37 -0.84 -4.44
CA PRO A 60 -0.83 -0.36 -5.72
C PRO A 60 0.65 -0.73 -5.86
N CYS A 61 1.05 -1.14 -7.05
CA CYS A 61 2.44 -1.53 -7.30
C CYS A 61 3.37 -0.32 -7.53
N GLY A 62 2.81 0.84 -7.90
CA GLY A 62 3.59 2.02 -8.26
C GLY A 62 4.63 1.70 -9.33
N ALA A 63 5.86 2.11 -9.11
CA ALA A 63 7.00 1.83 -10.00
C ALA A 63 7.70 0.49 -9.71
N GLY A 64 7.00 -0.53 -9.22
CA GLY A 64 7.51 -1.89 -9.02
C GLY A 64 8.54 -2.05 -7.90
N ARG A 65 8.51 -1.19 -6.88
CA ARG A 65 9.55 -1.13 -5.83
C ARG A 65 9.71 -2.41 -5.01
N PHE A 66 8.66 -3.21 -4.86
CA PHE A 66 8.66 -4.45 -4.10
C PHE A 66 8.83 -5.70 -4.97
N TRP A 67 8.82 -5.56 -6.30
CA TRP A 67 8.88 -6.67 -7.24
C TRP A 67 10.09 -7.59 -7.06
N PRO A 68 11.34 -7.07 -6.91
CA PRO A 68 12.48 -7.94 -6.66
C PRO A 68 12.31 -8.80 -5.40
N MET A 69 11.78 -8.20 -4.32
CA MET A 69 11.54 -8.92 -3.06
C MET A 69 10.42 -9.95 -3.19
N LEU A 70 9.36 -9.64 -3.92
CA LEU A 70 8.25 -10.57 -4.15
C LEU A 70 8.69 -11.78 -4.98
N ALA A 71 9.58 -11.58 -5.94
CA ALA A 71 10.11 -12.60 -6.85
C ALA A 71 11.19 -13.51 -6.21
N GLU A 72 11.64 -13.24 -4.98
CA GLU A 72 12.63 -14.09 -4.27
C GLU A 72 12.14 -15.54 -4.07
N GLN A 73 10.82 -15.76 -4.05
CA GLN A 73 10.25 -17.11 -4.00
C GLN A 73 9.93 -17.60 -5.41
N PRO A 74 10.67 -18.59 -5.96
CA PRO A 74 10.54 -19.01 -7.36
C PRO A 74 9.14 -19.48 -7.74
N GLN A 75 8.43 -20.13 -6.84
CA GLN A 75 7.11 -20.72 -7.08
C GLN A 75 5.94 -19.75 -6.84
N ARG A 76 6.22 -18.53 -6.34
CA ARG A 76 5.18 -17.57 -6.03
C ARG A 76 4.56 -17.01 -7.29
N ARG A 77 3.25 -17.14 -7.42
CA ARG A 77 2.43 -16.50 -8.45
C ARG A 77 2.28 -15.01 -8.12
N LEU A 78 2.68 -14.15 -9.04
CA LEU A 78 2.72 -12.70 -8.81
C LEU A 78 1.74 -11.99 -9.74
N LEU A 79 0.91 -11.11 -9.15
CA LEU A 79 0.06 -10.16 -9.84
C LEU A 79 0.43 -8.76 -9.35
N ALA A 80 0.32 -7.78 -10.23
CA ALA A 80 0.54 -6.38 -9.88
C ALA A 80 -0.52 -5.48 -10.52
N GLY A 81 -0.90 -4.42 -9.81
CA GLY A 81 -1.84 -3.43 -10.33
C GLY A 81 -1.60 -2.05 -9.74
N ASP A 82 -1.98 -1.05 -10.51
CA ASP A 82 -2.01 0.35 -10.09
C ASP A 82 -3.13 1.06 -10.85
N ASN A 83 -3.69 2.13 -10.31
CA ASN A 83 -4.69 2.93 -11.01
C ASN A 83 -4.08 3.92 -12.04
N SER A 84 -2.76 3.99 -12.10
CA SER A 84 -2.01 4.84 -13.03
C SER A 84 -1.26 4.00 -14.06
N LEU A 85 -1.71 4.05 -15.30
CA LEU A 85 -1.02 3.43 -16.41
C LEU A 85 0.43 3.91 -16.54
N ALA A 86 0.70 5.19 -16.27
CA ALA A 86 2.04 5.75 -16.28
C ALA A 86 2.96 5.13 -15.21
N MET A 87 2.41 4.76 -14.03
CA MET A 87 3.17 4.02 -13.02
C MET A 87 3.48 2.59 -13.47
N ILE A 88 2.52 1.90 -14.08
CA ILE A 88 2.70 0.55 -14.63
C ILE A 88 3.77 0.56 -15.72
N GLU A 89 3.68 1.46 -16.69
CA GLU A 89 4.67 1.63 -17.75
C GLU A 89 6.07 1.89 -17.18
N THR A 90 6.16 2.77 -16.17
CA THR A 90 7.42 3.07 -15.47
C THR A 90 7.96 1.83 -14.73
N ALA A 91 7.10 1.04 -14.11
CA ALA A 91 7.49 -0.19 -13.43
C ALA A 91 8.02 -1.24 -14.43
N CYS A 92 7.28 -1.47 -15.53
CA CYS A 92 7.68 -2.41 -16.58
C CYS A 92 8.98 -2.00 -17.27
N ALA A 93 9.12 -0.72 -17.62
CA ALA A 93 10.34 -0.20 -18.25
C ALA A 93 11.58 -0.23 -17.32
N GLY A 94 11.36 -0.17 -16.01
CA GLY A 94 12.42 -0.20 -15.01
C GLY A 94 12.77 -1.59 -14.48
N ALA A 95 11.99 -2.60 -14.80
CA ALA A 95 12.20 -3.98 -14.39
C ALA A 95 13.12 -4.71 -15.39
N ASP A 96 13.95 -5.63 -14.85
CA ASP A 96 14.65 -6.60 -15.68
C ASP A 96 13.61 -7.51 -16.38
N PRO A 97 13.80 -7.88 -17.67
CA PRO A 97 12.87 -8.76 -18.40
C PRO A 97 12.60 -10.09 -17.69
N ALA A 98 13.61 -10.68 -17.04
CA ALA A 98 13.45 -11.92 -16.29
C ALA A 98 12.60 -11.70 -15.02
N LEU A 99 12.69 -10.53 -14.38
CA LEU A 99 11.82 -10.17 -13.26
C LEU A 99 10.38 -9.94 -13.75
N LEU A 100 10.20 -9.24 -14.86
CA LEU A 100 8.86 -8.98 -15.42
C LEU A 100 8.16 -10.29 -15.82
N ALA A 101 8.87 -11.24 -16.38
CA ALA A 101 8.36 -12.56 -16.73
C ALA A 101 7.88 -13.40 -15.53
N ARG A 102 8.20 -12.98 -14.30
CA ARG A 102 7.69 -13.60 -13.07
C ARG A 102 6.25 -13.20 -12.72
N PHE A 103 5.72 -12.15 -13.37
CA PHE A 103 4.36 -11.67 -13.14
C PHE A 103 3.40 -12.28 -14.15
N GLU A 104 2.36 -12.95 -13.63
CA GLU A 104 1.25 -13.47 -14.45
C GLU A 104 0.46 -12.32 -15.08
N SER A 105 0.30 -11.23 -14.32
CA SER A 105 -0.43 -10.05 -14.76
C SER A 105 0.15 -8.78 -14.14
N VAL A 106 0.36 -7.77 -14.98
CA VAL A 106 0.66 -6.40 -14.58
C VAL A 106 -0.30 -5.50 -15.34
N ARG A 107 -1.28 -4.90 -14.66
CA ARG A 107 -2.34 -4.16 -15.35
C ARG A 107 -2.93 -3.02 -14.52
N GLU A 108 -3.64 -2.12 -15.19
CA GLU A 108 -4.43 -1.09 -14.52
C GLU A 108 -5.54 -1.73 -13.68
N LEU A 109 -5.62 -1.34 -12.40
CA LEU A 109 -6.62 -1.80 -11.45
C LEU A 109 -7.06 -0.63 -10.56
N ASP A 110 -8.38 -0.48 -10.40
CA ASP A 110 -8.93 0.43 -9.39
C ASP A 110 -8.99 -0.30 -8.03
N ALA A 111 -8.32 0.27 -7.02
CA ALA A 111 -8.31 -0.28 -5.66
C ALA A 111 -9.70 -0.33 -5.01
N PHE A 112 -10.64 0.51 -5.46
CA PHE A 112 -12.03 0.55 -4.98
C PHE A 112 -12.99 -0.37 -5.73
N ALA A 113 -12.54 -0.94 -6.85
CA ALA A 113 -13.30 -1.84 -7.72
C ALA A 113 -12.36 -2.84 -8.40
N LEU A 114 -11.65 -3.65 -7.60
CA LEU A 114 -10.67 -4.61 -8.11
C LEU A 114 -11.36 -5.63 -9.05
N ASP A 115 -11.00 -5.57 -10.34
CA ASP A 115 -11.45 -6.54 -11.34
C ASP A 115 -10.67 -7.86 -11.19
N LEU A 116 -10.91 -8.53 -10.08
CA LEU A 116 -10.36 -9.82 -9.70
C LEU A 116 -11.44 -10.63 -8.97
N PRO A 117 -11.50 -11.95 -9.12
CA PRO A 117 -12.46 -12.77 -8.38
C PRO A 117 -12.20 -12.76 -6.88
N ASP A 118 -13.20 -13.17 -6.10
CA ASP A 118 -13.07 -13.37 -4.66
C ASP A 118 -11.98 -14.41 -4.38
N GLY A 119 -11.11 -14.09 -3.42
CA GLY A 119 -10.00 -14.97 -3.08
C GLY A 119 -9.00 -15.21 -4.21
N ALA A 120 -8.81 -14.28 -5.13
CA ALA A 120 -7.92 -14.38 -6.27
C ALA A 120 -6.48 -14.74 -5.88
N VAL A 121 -6.01 -14.25 -4.74
CA VAL A 121 -4.65 -14.48 -4.21
C VAL A 121 -4.68 -14.85 -2.74
N GLU A 122 -3.63 -15.52 -2.26
CA GLU A 122 -3.50 -15.81 -0.83
C GLU A 122 -3.20 -14.55 -0.01
N HIS A 123 -2.44 -13.62 -0.57
CA HIS A 123 -2.00 -12.42 0.12
C HIS A 123 -2.06 -11.19 -0.78
N VAL A 124 -2.46 -10.05 -0.22
CA VAL A 124 -2.33 -8.74 -0.87
C VAL A 124 -1.29 -7.90 -0.15
N LEU A 125 -0.33 -7.37 -0.88
CA LEU A 125 0.62 -6.36 -0.40
C LEU A 125 0.12 -4.98 -0.81
N CYS A 126 -0.42 -4.20 0.14
CA CYS A 126 -0.97 -2.86 -0.11
C CYS A 126 -0.11 -1.81 0.58
N MET A 127 0.89 -1.30 -0.16
CA MET A 127 1.88 -0.40 0.39
C MET A 127 1.62 1.05 0.01
N ARG A 128 1.60 1.93 1.03
CA ARG A 128 1.55 3.39 0.85
C ARG A 128 0.30 3.91 0.14
N LEU A 129 -0.85 3.28 0.36
CA LEU A 129 -2.12 3.71 -0.21
C LEU A 129 -3.06 4.32 0.83
N LEU A 130 -3.34 3.63 1.95
CA LEU A 130 -4.37 4.04 2.92
C LEU A 130 -4.22 5.47 3.46
N HIS A 131 -3.00 5.97 3.61
CA HIS A 131 -2.76 7.31 4.14
C HIS A 131 -3.15 8.45 3.18
N HIS A 132 -3.49 8.13 1.92
CA HIS A 132 -3.99 9.09 0.95
C HIS A 132 -5.48 9.40 1.10
N PHE A 133 -6.22 8.53 1.79
CA PHE A 133 -7.66 8.67 1.98
C PHE A 133 -7.96 9.32 3.34
N PRO A 134 -8.38 10.59 3.36
CA PRO A 134 -8.76 11.27 4.60
C PRO A 134 -10.08 10.75 5.17
N ASP A 135 -10.98 10.26 4.31
CA ASP A 135 -12.28 9.74 4.69
C ASP A 135 -12.21 8.28 5.15
N ALA A 136 -12.88 7.98 6.26
CA ALA A 136 -13.03 6.63 6.76
C ALA A 136 -13.86 5.73 5.82
N ALA A 137 -14.82 6.31 5.07
CA ALA A 137 -15.62 5.58 4.11
C ALA A 137 -14.78 5.05 2.95
N ASP A 138 -13.84 5.84 2.43
CA ASP A 138 -12.90 5.38 1.40
C ASP A 138 -11.96 4.30 1.92
N SER A 139 -11.45 4.47 3.16
CA SER A 139 -10.66 3.43 3.80
C SER A 139 -11.44 2.11 3.94
N ALA A 140 -12.71 2.18 4.34
CA ALA A 140 -13.57 1.01 4.48
C ALA A 140 -13.83 0.32 3.13
N ARG A 141 -14.10 1.09 2.06
CA ARG A 141 -14.30 0.56 0.70
C ARG A 141 -13.05 -0.15 0.19
N LEU A 142 -11.89 0.48 0.35
CA LEU A 142 -10.61 -0.13 -0.01
C LEU A 142 -10.37 -1.43 0.75
N LEU A 143 -10.52 -1.41 2.08
CA LEU A 143 -10.34 -2.58 2.93
C LEU A 143 -11.30 -3.72 2.57
N ALA A 144 -12.55 -3.42 2.19
CA ALA A 144 -13.51 -4.40 1.71
C ALA A 144 -13.03 -5.09 0.42
N GLN A 145 -12.45 -4.34 -0.54
CA GLN A 145 -11.89 -4.92 -1.76
C GLN A 145 -10.66 -5.79 -1.46
N LEU A 146 -9.76 -5.33 -0.59
CA LEU A 146 -8.60 -6.11 -0.18
C LEU A 146 -9.03 -7.41 0.54
N HIS A 147 -10.07 -7.32 1.40
CA HIS A 147 -10.65 -8.49 2.07
C HIS A 147 -11.26 -9.46 1.07
N ARG A 148 -11.99 -8.97 0.08
CA ARG A 148 -12.64 -9.79 -0.94
C ARG A 148 -11.63 -10.59 -1.76
N VAL A 149 -10.58 -9.94 -2.27
CA VAL A 149 -9.61 -10.59 -3.17
C VAL A 149 -8.55 -11.42 -2.47
N ALA A 150 -8.27 -11.15 -1.19
CA ALA A 150 -7.37 -11.98 -0.39
C ALA A 150 -8.08 -13.21 0.15
N ARG A 151 -7.45 -14.40 0.05
CA ARG A 151 -7.94 -15.61 0.71
C ARG A 151 -7.55 -15.70 2.17
N ARG A 152 -6.35 -15.24 2.55
CA ARG A 152 -5.78 -15.49 3.89
C ARG A 152 -5.39 -14.22 4.62
N SER A 153 -4.65 -13.34 3.98
CA SER A 153 -4.02 -12.22 4.68
C SER A 153 -3.73 -11.03 3.78
N VAL A 154 -3.53 -9.88 4.41
CA VAL A 154 -3.15 -8.61 3.74
C VAL A 154 -2.04 -7.94 4.55
N THR A 155 -1.05 -7.38 3.88
CA THR A 155 -0.12 -6.43 4.49
C THR A 155 -0.45 -5.02 4.00
N VAL A 156 -0.75 -4.12 4.91
CA VAL A 156 -1.00 -2.71 4.60
C VAL A 156 0.01 -1.79 5.27
N SER A 157 0.34 -0.67 4.65
CA SER A 157 1.13 0.37 5.30
C SER A 157 0.44 1.72 5.30
N LEU A 158 0.52 2.43 6.42
CA LEU A 158 -0.11 3.74 6.59
C LEU A 158 0.64 4.58 7.63
N TRP A 159 0.16 5.81 7.83
CA TRP A 159 0.68 6.70 8.84
C TRP A 159 -0.15 6.62 10.12
N VAL A 160 0.55 6.34 11.23
CA VAL A 160 -0.06 6.27 12.57
C VAL A 160 0.51 7.32 13.51
N ASP A 161 -0.26 7.66 14.51
CA ASP A 161 0.13 8.55 15.61
C ASP A 161 1.11 7.91 16.61
N GLY A 162 1.36 8.62 17.72
CA GLY A 162 2.18 8.12 18.84
C GLY A 162 3.67 8.07 18.57
N ASN A 163 4.19 8.87 17.62
CA ASN A 163 5.60 8.97 17.28
C ASN A 163 6.04 10.43 17.06
N ARG A 164 7.35 10.68 17.06
CA ARG A 164 7.91 12.04 16.93
C ARG A 164 7.56 12.72 15.60
N GLN A 165 7.52 11.98 14.52
CA GLN A 165 7.19 12.54 13.19
C GLN A 165 5.73 13.00 13.12
N ALA A 166 4.78 12.22 13.66
CA ALA A 166 3.37 12.59 13.73
C ALA A 166 3.17 13.85 14.60
N GLN A 167 3.84 13.92 15.75
CA GLN A 167 3.79 15.11 16.61
C GLN A 167 4.33 16.38 15.94
N ARG A 168 5.49 16.27 15.23
CA ARG A 168 6.04 17.39 14.45
C ARG A 168 5.10 17.83 13.35
N ARG A 169 4.48 16.87 12.65
CA ARG A 169 3.51 17.15 11.60
C ARG A 169 2.27 17.86 12.16
N ALA A 170 1.67 17.35 13.23
CA ALA A 170 0.50 17.96 13.87
C ALA A 170 0.78 19.43 14.28
N ARG A 171 1.98 19.70 14.86
CA ARG A 171 2.41 21.07 15.21
C ARG A 171 2.57 21.96 13.97
N ALA A 172 3.10 21.42 12.86
CA ALA A 172 3.27 22.17 11.61
C ALA A 172 1.93 22.47 10.93
N ASP A 173 1.01 21.51 10.93
CA ASP A 173 -0.33 21.66 10.35
C ASP A 173 -1.18 22.66 11.15
N ALA A 174 -1.11 22.64 12.50
CA ALA A 174 -1.74 23.64 13.37
C ALA A 174 -1.26 25.08 13.11
N ARG A 175 0.05 25.27 12.80
CA ARG A 175 0.62 26.59 12.49
C ARG A 175 0.22 27.11 11.11
N ARG A 176 -0.13 26.24 10.15
CA ARG A 176 -0.37 26.60 8.76
C ARG A 176 -1.84 26.80 8.42
N ALA A 177 -2.76 26.59 9.35
CA ALA A 177 -4.23 26.59 9.13
C ALA A 177 -4.67 25.78 7.89
N ARG A 178 -3.85 24.83 7.43
CA ARG A 178 -4.08 24.02 6.24
C ARG A 178 -4.56 22.63 6.62
N ALA A 179 -5.75 22.55 7.22
CA ALA A 179 -6.34 21.27 7.63
C ALA A 179 -6.90 20.43 6.46
N GLN A 180 -6.98 20.95 5.23
CA GLN A 180 -7.92 20.44 4.24
C GLN A 180 -7.38 19.44 3.20
N TRP A 181 -6.05 19.25 3.08
CA TRP A 181 -5.46 18.37 2.04
C TRP A 181 -4.25 17.56 2.52
N SER A 182 -4.10 17.36 3.82
CA SER A 182 -2.97 16.60 4.33
C SER A 182 -3.31 15.12 4.41
N ARG A 183 -2.38 14.28 3.91
CA ARG A 183 -2.42 12.82 4.06
C ARG A 183 -2.72 12.45 5.51
N ARG A 184 -3.63 11.50 5.69
CA ARG A 184 -4.20 11.13 6.99
C ARG A 184 -3.15 10.47 7.90
N VAL A 185 -2.95 11.00 9.10
CA VAL A 185 -2.31 10.31 10.22
C VAL A 185 -3.43 9.78 11.11
N VAL A 186 -3.53 8.47 11.26
CA VAL A 186 -4.65 7.83 11.97
C VAL A 186 -4.22 7.43 13.38
N PRO A 187 -5.04 7.68 14.41
CA PRO A 187 -4.84 7.07 15.72
C PRO A 187 -4.81 5.53 15.62
N ARG A 188 -3.88 4.89 16.32
CA ARG A 188 -3.71 3.42 16.24
C ARG A 188 -4.98 2.67 16.56
N ALA A 189 -5.68 3.06 17.63
CA ALA A 189 -6.95 2.44 18.03
C ALA A 189 -8.02 2.56 16.93
N THR A 190 -8.08 3.71 16.25
CA THR A 190 -9.04 3.94 15.15
C THR A 190 -8.75 3.03 13.97
N VAL A 191 -7.49 2.94 13.53
CA VAL A 191 -7.16 2.09 12.38
C VAL A 191 -7.35 0.60 12.68
N GLU A 192 -7.06 0.15 13.91
CA GLU A 192 -7.28 -1.24 14.30
C GLU A 192 -8.78 -1.58 14.40
N ALA A 193 -9.62 -0.61 14.80
CA ALA A 193 -11.07 -0.75 14.74
C ALA A 193 -11.59 -0.78 13.29
N GLU A 194 -11.05 0.05 12.38
CA GLU A 194 -11.37 0.01 10.94
C GLU A 194 -11.02 -1.37 10.34
N PHE A 195 -9.88 -1.94 10.69
CA PHE A 195 -9.52 -3.30 10.23
C PHE A 195 -10.48 -4.36 10.77
N ALA A 196 -10.84 -4.27 12.05
CA ALA A 196 -11.79 -5.21 12.64
C ALA A 196 -13.18 -5.13 11.98
N ALA A 197 -13.67 -3.91 11.72
CA ALA A 197 -14.92 -3.66 11.01
C ALA A 197 -14.92 -4.20 9.58
N ALA A 198 -13.74 -4.19 8.91
CA ALA A 198 -13.56 -4.74 7.57
C ALA A 198 -13.35 -6.28 7.56
N GLY A 199 -13.51 -6.97 8.68
CA GLY A 199 -13.37 -8.43 8.76
C GLY A 199 -11.92 -8.93 8.92
N PHE A 200 -11.01 -8.07 9.34
CA PHE A 200 -9.63 -8.47 9.61
C PHE A 200 -9.32 -8.59 11.10
N ARG A 201 -8.30 -9.39 11.39
CA ARG A 201 -7.62 -9.43 12.69
C ARG A 201 -6.17 -9.00 12.50
N VAL A 202 -5.69 -8.06 13.31
CA VAL A 202 -4.27 -7.69 13.33
C VAL A 202 -3.46 -8.86 13.91
N ARG A 203 -2.63 -9.50 13.08
CA ARG A 203 -1.68 -10.54 13.52
C ARG A 203 -0.42 -9.89 14.10
N ARG A 204 0.10 -8.88 13.42
CA ARG A 204 1.34 -8.20 13.81
C ARG A 204 1.40 -6.81 13.20
N HIS A 205 2.16 -5.92 13.85
CA HIS A 205 2.56 -4.66 13.24
C HIS A 205 4.08 -4.48 13.30
N PHE A 206 4.59 -3.61 12.42
CA PHE A 206 6.01 -3.28 12.31
C PHE A 206 6.16 -1.80 12.06
N ASP A 207 6.90 -1.12 12.93
CA ASP A 207 7.28 0.28 12.73
C ASP A 207 8.53 0.36 11.85
N VAL A 208 8.53 1.22 10.85
CA VAL A 208 9.71 1.44 10.00
C VAL A 208 10.87 1.95 10.84
N LEU A 209 10.64 2.95 11.69
CA LEU A 209 11.55 3.42 12.73
C LEU A 209 10.75 3.63 14.02
N PRO A 210 10.84 2.71 15.01
CA PRO A 210 10.08 2.77 16.26
C PRO A 210 10.26 4.10 16.98
N GLY A 211 9.17 4.71 17.43
CA GLY A 211 9.15 5.99 18.14
C GLY A 211 9.45 7.23 17.28
N TRP A 212 9.97 7.08 16.06
CA TRP A 212 10.33 8.17 15.17
C TRP A 212 9.41 8.35 14.00
N SER A 213 9.22 7.29 13.20
CA SER A 213 8.49 7.35 11.94
C SER A 213 7.00 7.11 12.12
N MET A 214 6.17 7.83 11.33
CA MET A 214 4.74 7.58 11.23
C MET A 214 4.44 6.27 10.50
N TRP A 215 5.35 5.78 9.66
CA TRP A 215 5.14 4.60 8.84
C TRP A 215 5.08 3.34 9.69
N ARG A 216 3.95 2.66 9.60
CA ARG A 216 3.69 1.35 10.19
C ARG A 216 3.13 0.42 9.13
N LEU A 217 3.61 -0.83 9.13
CA LEU A 217 3.03 -1.93 8.40
C LEU A 217 2.19 -2.76 9.37
N TYR A 218 1.03 -3.21 8.90
CA TYR A 218 0.20 -4.18 9.61
C TYR A 218 0.08 -5.44 8.75
N LEU A 219 0.31 -6.60 9.36
CA LEU A 219 -0.08 -7.90 8.83
C LEU A 219 -1.45 -8.24 9.41
N LEU A 220 -2.41 -8.41 8.52
CA LEU A 220 -3.81 -8.66 8.81
C LEU A 220 -4.19 -10.05 8.33
N ASP A 221 -4.83 -10.83 9.20
CA ASP A 221 -5.48 -12.08 8.82
C ASP A 221 -6.94 -11.83 8.49
N LYS A 222 -7.45 -12.47 7.45
CA LYS A 222 -8.86 -12.54 7.16
C LYS A 222 -9.57 -13.40 8.22
N ARG A 223 -10.73 -12.92 8.72
CA ARG A 223 -11.60 -13.66 9.64
C ARG A 223 -12.59 -14.51 8.88
#